data_59861ee1677f267ed647fdb54fc36805
#
_entry.id   59861ee1677f267ed647fdb54fc36805
#
_cell.length_a   1.000
_cell.length_b   1.000
_cell.length_c   1.000
_cell.angle_alpha   90.00
_cell.angle_beta   90.00
_cell.angle_gamma   90.00
#
_symmetry.space_group_name_H-M   'P 1'
#
loop_
_entity.id
_entity.type
_entity.pdbx_description
1 polymer ?
#
loop_
_entity_poly.entity_id
_entity_poly.type
_entity_poly.pdbx_seq_one_letter_code
_entity_poly.pdbx_strand_id
1 'polypeptide(L)'
;QIAVTVVLYDVYRYAWHRLAHRSRFLYRHLHSWHHRLVVPYAFGAKYGHPVEALIADTAGASLAIFASGMSSSPRATAVFLSLCNIKGIDNHCGLCLLPRAACSRSGTAPRT
;
A
#
# COMPACT_ATOMS: atom_id res chain seq x y z
N GLN A 1 -0.66 -19.46 -5.24
CA GLN A 1 -1.65 -18.41 -5.49
C GLN A 1 -1.39 -17.15 -4.65
N ILE A 2 -1.28 -17.24 -3.33
CA ILE A 2 -1.07 -16.06 -2.45
C ILE A 2 0.16 -15.24 -2.88
N ALA A 3 1.31 -15.88 -3.13
CA ALA A 3 2.52 -15.18 -3.55
C ALA A 3 2.32 -14.39 -4.88
N VAL A 4 1.64 -15.00 -5.84
CA VAL A 4 1.31 -14.34 -7.12
C VAL A 4 0.38 -13.15 -6.89
N THR A 5 -0.63 -13.31 -6.03
CA THR A 5 -1.56 -12.24 -5.69
C THR A 5 -0.85 -11.06 -5.03
N VAL A 6 0.08 -11.34 -4.10
CA VAL A 6 0.89 -10.29 -3.45
C VAL A 6 1.73 -9.53 -4.47
N VAL A 7 2.40 -10.22 -5.38
CA VAL A 7 3.21 -9.58 -6.43
C VAL A 7 2.36 -8.72 -7.35
N LEU A 8 1.22 -9.23 -7.82
CA LEU A 8 0.30 -8.48 -8.66
C LEU A 8 -0.23 -7.22 -7.97
N TYR A 9 -0.56 -7.35 -6.69
CA TYR A 9 -1.02 -6.22 -5.87
C TYR A 9 0.08 -5.17 -5.66
N ASP A 10 1.31 -5.60 -5.36
CA ASP A 10 2.44 -4.69 -5.18
C ASP A 10 2.77 -3.95 -6.48
N VAL A 11 2.75 -4.64 -7.63
CA VAL A 11 2.95 -4.02 -8.96
C VAL A 11 1.86 -2.99 -9.24
N TYR A 12 0.60 -3.32 -8.95
CA TYR A 12 -0.51 -2.39 -9.14
C TYR A 12 -0.34 -1.14 -8.25
N ARG A 13 -0.04 -1.32 -6.96
CA ARG A 13 0.17 -0.20 -6.03
C ARG A 13 1.35 0.68 -6.43
N TYR A 14 2.44 0.07 -6.86
CA TYR A 14 3.59 0.81 -7.38
C TYR A 14 3.22 1.64 -8.60
N ALA A 15 2.53 1.05 -9.57
CA ALA A 15 2.08 1.75 -10.78
C ALA A 15 1.13 2.91 -10.45
N TRP A 16 0.17 2.69 -9.54
CA TRP A 16 -0.74 3.73 -9.07
C TRP A 16 0.01 4.88 -8.39
N HIS A 17 0.89 4.55 -7.44
CA HIS A 17 1.68 5.54 -6.71
C HIS A 17 2.54 6.39 -7.66
N ARG A 18 3.21 5.74 -8.60
CA ARG A 18 4.00 6.43 -9.63
C ARG A 18 3.15 7.33 -10.53
N LEU A 19 1.96 6.88 -10.91
CA LEU A 19 1.01 7.66 -11.69
C LEU A 19 0.53 8.87 -10.91
N ALA A 20 0.20 8.70 -9.62
CA ALA A 20 -0.22 9.77 -8.74
C ALA A 20 0.86 10.86 -8.61
N HIS A 21 2.13 10.49 -8.51
CA HIS A 21 3.24 11.46 -8.50
C HIS A 21 3.50 12.12 -9.85
N ARG A 22 3.25 11.43 -10.96
CA ARG A 22 3.45 11.98 -12.31
C ARG A 22 2.36 12.97 -12.70
N SER A 23 1.16 12.79 -12.24
CA SER A 23 0.02 13.65 -12.53
C SER A 23 -0.13 14.73 -11.44
N ARG A 24 0.06 16.02 -11.82
CA ARG A 24 -0.14 17.16 -10.90
C ARG A 24 -1.57 17.22 -10.34
N PHE A 25 -2.55 16.80 -11.13
CA PHE A 25 -3.96 16.76 -10.71
C PHE A 25 -4.20 15.70 -9.63
N LEU A 26 -3.76 14.45 -9.87
CA LEU A 26 -3.90 13.35 -8.93
C LEU A 26 -3.12 13.61 -7.64
N TYR A 27 -1.90 14.12 -7.76
CA TYR A 27 -1.09 14.47 -6.59
C TYR A 27 -1.78 15.52 -5.73
N ARG A 28 -2.21 16.63 -6.33
CA ARG A 28 -2.81 17.75 -5.60
C ARG A 28 -4.12 17.40 -4.92
N HIS A 29 -4.98 16.63 -5.56
CA HIS A 29 -6.34 16.39 -5.08
C HIS A 29 -6.49 15.11 -4.26
N LEU A 30 -5.69 14.08 -4.52
CA LEU A 30 -5.82 12.77 -3.89
C LEU A 30 -4.61 12.41 -3.04
N HIS A 31 -3.45 12.40 -3.65
CA HIS A 31 -2.24 11.81 -3.06
C HIS A 31 -1.51 12.73 -2.06
N SER A 32 -1.66 14.04 -2.17
CA SER A 32 -1.04 15.00 -1.23
C SER A 32 -1.49 14.82 0.22
N TRP A 33 -2.68 14.27 0.44
CA TRP A 33 -3.20 13.99 1.78
C TRP A 33 -2.40 12.91 2.49
N HIS A 34 -1.99 11.89 1.76
CA HIS A 34 -1.15 10.82 2.27
C HIS A 34 0.23 11.34 2.74
N HIS A 35 0.78 12.32 2.03
CA HIS A 35 2.08 12.94 2.36
C HIS A 35 2.02 14.03 3.45
N ARG A 36 0.86 14.37 3.98
CA ARG A 36 0.72 15.34 5.08
C ARG A 36 1.16 14.80 6.44
N LEU A 37 1.26 13.50 6.59
CA LEU A 37 1.73 12.90 7.84
C LEU A 37 3.24 13.10 7.98
N VAL A 38 3.61 13.93 8.96
CA VAL A 38 5.02 14.24 9.28
C VAL A 38 5.62 13.19 10.22
N VAL A 39 4.79 12.58 11.07
CA VAL A 39 5.22 11.58 12.05
C VAL A 39 4.68 10.21 11.65
N PRO A 40 5.55 9.20 11.48
CA PRO A 40 5.11 7.85 11.18
C PRO A 40 4.41 7.24 12.41
N TYR A 41 3.18 6.73 12.22
CA TYR A 41 2.45 5.95 13.22
C TYR A 41 1.57 4.91 12.51
N ALA A 42 1.22 3.84 13.24
CA ALA A 42 0.58 2.65 12.66
C ALA A 42 -0.71 2.97 11.88
N PHE A 43 -1.57 3.87 12.39
CA PHE A 43 -2.80 4.27 11.71
C PHE A 43 -2.55 5.19 10.50
N GLY A 44 -1.36 5.76 10.37
CA GLY A 44 -0.96 6.57 9.21
C GLY A 44 -0.99 5.78 7.89
N ALA A 45 -0.88 4.46 7.96
CA ALA A 45 -1.01 3.57 6.80
C ALA A 45 -2.35 3.72 6.06
N LYS A 46 -3.40 4.12 6.79
CA LYS A 46 -4.76 4.31 6.25
C LYS A 46 -5.15 5.79 6.13
N TYR A 47 -4.23 6.69 6.48
CA TYR A 47 -4.49 8.13 6.31
C TYR A 47 -4.29 8.55 4.87
N GLY A 48 -5.35 9.02 4.26
CA GLY A 48 -5.35 9.48 2.87
C GLY A 48 -6.74 9.86 2.39
N HIS A 49 -6.83 10.30 1.17
CA HIS A 49 -8.13 10.63 0.59
C HIS A 49 -8.95 9.33 0.37
N PRO A 50 -10.24 9.29 0.76
CA PRO A 50 -11.05 8.06 0.67
C PRO A 50 -11.16 7.51 -0.75
N VAL A 51 -11.18 8.38 -1.77
CA VAL A 51 -11.18 7.96 -3.18
C VAL A 51 -9.87 7.29 -3.56
N GLU A 52 -8.73 7.77 -3.05
CA GLU A 52 -7.43 7.13 -3.27
C GLU A 52 -7.39 5.74 -2.62
N ALA A 53 -7.86 5.61 -1.39
CA ALA A 53 -7.95 4.32 -0.71
C ALA A 53 -8.84 3.33 -1.47
N LEU A 54 -9.97 3.80 -2.03
CA LEU A 54 -10.86 2.97 -2.84
C LEU A 54 -10.17 2.47 -4.11
N ILE A 55 -9.46 3.32 -4.82
CA ILE A 55 -8.78 2.96 -6.07
C ILE A 55 -7.53 2.14 -5.79
N ALA A 56 -6.65 2.60 -4.89
CA ALA A 56 -5.36 1.97 -4.65
C ALA A 56 -5.49 0.65 -3.89
N ASP A 57 -6.30 0.62 -2.84
CA ASP A 57 -6.42 -0.56 -1.98
C ASP A 57 -7.51 -1.51 -2.47
N THR A 58 -8.76 -1.04 -2.62
CA THR A 58 -9.90 -1.92 -2.91
C THR A 58 -9.86 -2.42 -4.35
N ALA A 59 -9.72 -1.54 -5.34
CA ALA A 59 -9.66 -1.95 -6.73
C ALA A 59 -8.41 -2.78 -7.02
N GLY A 60 -7.25 -2.39 -6.47
CA GLY A 60 -6.01 -3.14 -6.63
C GLY A 60 -6.07 -4.54 -6.03
N ALA A 61 -6.60 -4.68 -4.82
CA ALA A 61 -6.77 -5.98 -4.18
C ALA A 61 -7.76 -6.87 -4.94
N SER A 62 -8.90 -6.32 -5.36
CA SER A 62 -9.90 -7.06 -6.13
C SER A 62 -9.33 -7.56 -7.45
N LEU A 63 -8.60 -6.72 -8.16
CA LEU A 63 -7.96 -7.06 -9.43
C LEU A 63 -6.92 -8.17 -9.27
N ALA A 64 -6.07 -8.06 -8.24
CA ALA A 64 -5.05 -9.06 -7.94
C ALA A 64 -5.67 -10.42 -7.56
N ILE A 65 -6.72 -10.43 -6.73
CA ILE A 65 -7.46 -11.64 -6.34
C ILE A 65 -8.08 -12.31 -7.56
N PHE A 66 -8.71 -11.53 -8.42
CA PHE A 66 -9.37 -12.04 -9.61
C PHE A 66 -8.35 -12.58 -10.62
N ALA A 67 -7.30 -11.83 -10.93
CA ALA A 67 -6.26 -12.22 -11.88
C ALA A 67 -5.45 -13.45 -11.44
N SER A 68 -5.28 -13.66 -10.14
CA SER A 68 -4.59 -14.83 -9.60
C SER A 68 -5.47 -16.08 -9.49
N GLY A 69 -6.77 -15.98 -9.79
CA GLY A 69 -7.73 -17.07 -9.61
C GLY A 69 -8.01 -17.41 -8.15
N MET A 70 -7.69 -16.52 -7.21
CA MET A 70 -7.86 -16.77 -5.77
C MET A 70 -9.30 -16.50 -5.29
N SER A 71 -10.15 -15.94 -6.16
CA SER A 71 -11.55 -15.59 -5.85
C SER A 71 -12.39 -16.77 -5.36
N SER A 72 -12.05 -17.99 -5.75
CA SER A 72 -12.74 -19.23 -5.32
C SER A 72 -12.34 -19.71 -3.92
N SER A 73 -11.38 -19.08 -3.26
CA SER A 73 -10.90 -19.50 -1.93
C SER A 73 -11.02 -18.35 -0.90
N PRO A 74 -12.13 -18.28 -0.15
CA PRO A 74 -12.33 -17.22 0.86
C PRO A 74 -11.25 -17.20 1.94
N ARG A 75 -10.72 -18.36 2.32
CA ARG A 75 -9.64 -18.46 3.32
C ARG A 75 -8.33 -17.84 2.81
N ALA A 76 -7.94 -18.14 1.57
CA ALA A 76 -6.74 -17.57 0.97
C ALA A 76 -6.89 -16.05 0.81
N THR A 77 -8.07 -15.59 0.44
CA THR A 77 -8.39 -14.15 0.34
C THR A 77 -8.26 -13.45 1.69
N ALA A 78 -8.81 -14.05 2.77
CA ALA A 78 -8.70 -13.48 4.12
C ALA A 78 -7.23 -13.37 4.59
N VAL A 79 -6.43 -14.42 4.36
CA VAL A 79 -5.00 -14.41 4.68
C VAL A 79 -4.27 -13.33 3.88
N PHE A 80 -4.53 -13.21 2.58
CA PHE A 80 -3.93 -12.18 1.72
C PHE A 80 -4.25 -10.77 2.23
N LEU A 81 -5.51 -10.47 2.51
CA LEU A 81 -5.92 -9.15 3.01
C LEU A 81 -5.29 -8.83 4.37
N SER A 82 -5.16 -9.82 5.25
CA SER A 82 -4.49 -9.68 6.54
C SER A 82 -3.01 -9.35 6.36
N LEU A 83 -2.31 -10.04 5.48
CA LEU A 83 -0.90 -9.78 5.16
C LEU A 83 -0.70 -8.38 4.57
N CYS A 84 -1.59 -7.94 3.67
CA CYS A 84 -1.54 -6.59 3.11
C CYS A 84 -1.72 -5.51 4.17
N ASN A 85 -2.63 -5.71 5.14
CA ASN A 85 -2.82 -4.77 6.24
C ASN A 85 -1.60 -4.72 7.17
N ILE A 86 -1.04 -5.87 7.56
CA ILE A 86 0.17 -5.96 8.39
C ILE A 86 1.35 -5.26 7.70
N LYS A 87 1.58 -5.54 6.42
CA LYS A 87 2.63 -4.90 5.63
C LYS A 87 2.43 -3.38 5.52
N GLY A 88 1.18 -2.93 5.35
CA GLY A 88 0.84 -1.52 5.34
C GLY A 88 1.19 -0.81 6.66
N ILE A 89 0.86 -1.44 7.78
CA ILE A 89 1.18 -0.93 9.13
C ILE A 89 2.68 -0.91 9.35
N ASP A 90 3.40 -1.98 9.01
CA ASP A 90 4.85 -2.09 9.18
C ASP A 90 5.59 -0.99 8.42
N ASN A 91 5.19 -0.69 7.19
CA ASN A 91 5.77 0.37 6.37
C ASN A 91 5.56 1.79 6.94
N HIS A 92 4.57 1.98 7.80
CA HIS A 92 4.19 3.30 8.33
C HIS A 92 4.47 3.48 9.84
N CYS A 93 4.73 2.40 10.57
CA CYS A 93 4.92 2.50 12.02
C CYS A 93 6.33 2.96 12.43
N GLY A 94 7.27 3.07 11.48
CA GLY A 94 8.66 3.44 11.76
C GLY A 94 9.47 2.37 12.49
N LEU A 95 8.86 1.21 12.80
CA LEU A 95 9.48 0.03 13.38
C LEU A 95 9.60 -1.04 12.30
N CYS A 96 10.78 -1.61 12.13
CA CYS A 96 10.95 -2.76 11.24
C CYS A 96 10.58 -4.04 11.98
N LEU A 97 9.35 -4.50 11.81
CA LEU A 97 8.88 -5.78 12.35
C LEU A 97 9.35 -6.97 11.47
N LEU A 98 9.62 -6.70 10.20
CA LEU A 98 10.14 -7.68 9.25
C LEU A 98 11.68 -7.59 9.12
N PRO A 99 12.37 -8.65 8.70
CA PRO A 99 13.83 -8.63 8.50
C PRO A 99 14.26 -7.45 7.63
N ARG A 100 15.39 -6.83 7.99
CA ARG A 100 15.93 -5.60 7.36
C ARG A 100 15.99 -5.59 5.82
N ALA A 101 15.99 -6.75 5.18
CA ALA A 101 15.97 -6.85 3.72
C ALA A 101 14.66 -6.33 3.07
N ALA A 102 13.57 -6.31 3.82
CA ALA A 102 12.26 -5.85 3.34
C ALA A 102 11.92 -4.42 3.81
N CYS A 103 12.72 -3.84 4.70
CA CYS A 103 12.52 -2.48 5.21
C CYS A 103 13.21 -1.49 4.25
N SER A 104 12.44 -0.97 3.29
CA SER A 104 12.90 0.16 2.48
C SER A 104 13.12 1.37 3.39
N ARG A 105 14.35 1.86 3.47
CA ARG A 105 14.65 3.13 4.11
C ARG A 105 13.94 4.23 3.33
N SER A 106 12.77 4.65 3.77
CA SER A 106 12.28 5.97 3.41
C SER A 106 13.19 6.97 4.14
N GLY A 107 14.16 7.50 3.39
CA GLY A 107 15.13 8.45 3.93
C GLY A 107 14.44 9.74 4.32
N THR A 108 14.21 9.91 5.60
CA THR A 108 14.13 11.23 6.20
C THR A 108 15.53 11.58 6.66
N ALA A 109 16.34 12.13 5.75
CA ALA A 109 17.49 12.93 6.17
C ALA A 109 16.94 14.14 6.93
N PRO A 110 17.43 14.44 8.16
CA PRO A 110 17.07 15.67 8.83
C PRO A 110 17.63 16.83 7.98
N ARG A 111 16.76 17.70 7.52
CA ARG A 111 17.19 19.00 6.99
C ARG A 111 17.54 19.86 8.20
N THR A 112 18.81 20.05 8.39
CA THR A 112 19.36 21.18 9.16
C THR A 112 19.00 22.49 8.53
#